data_3017188297b5abd5daed56148cee0ac0
#
_entry.id   3017188297b5abd5daed56148cee0ac0
#
_cell.length_a   1.000
_cell.length_b   1.000
_cell.length_c   1.000
_cell.angle_alpha   90.00
_cell.angle_beta   90.00
_cell.angle_gamma   90.00
#
_symmetry.space_group_name_H-M   'P 1'
#
loop_
_entity.id
_entity.type
_entity.pdbx_description
1 polymer ?
#
loop_
_entity_poly.entity_id
_entity_poly.type
_entity_poly.pdbx_seq_one_letter_code
_entity_poly.pdbx_strand_id
1 'polypeptide(L)'
;MNEEVYISFESYLNNEMSQTEKELFEQKLNSDNQFRESFNLYKETTAMLENKFDSKTIDFKENLKSISKSHFSESKEDKSRVINFKPFYYAVAASVVLAFGTWFMMQGNPEYGDFNQHENAYFTERGSIIKNLRLAQNAFNEKNYKVAIENFEIVLKDYDKPEVRFFYGISLLEENRYAEAETNFTTIQKGASVYKDKATWYLALSKLKQNQFEECKNYIKQIPEDAEDYAKAQKLLSKLD
;
A
#
# COMPACT_ATOMS: atom_id res chain seq x y z
N MET A 1 -5.96 1.08 -32.64
CA MET A 1 -6.07 -0.16 -33.42
C MET A 1 -6.78 0.21 -34.72
N ASN A 2 -6.34 -0.28 -35.87
CA ASN A 2 -6.85 0.12 -37.19
C ASN A 2 -8.14 -0.64 -37.51
N GLU A 3 -9.12 -0.02 -38.17
CA GLU A 3 -10.39 -0.62 -38.57
C GLU A 3 -10.21 -1.90 -39.40
N GLU A 4 -9.18 -1.95 -40.22
CA GLU A 4 -8.79 -3.12 -41.03
C GLU A 4 -8.51 -4.40 -40.19
N VAL A 5 -8.04 -4.23 -38.95
CA VAL A 5 -7.77 -5.37 -38.07
C VAL A 5 -9.05 -6.02 -37.61
N TYR A 6 -10.08 -5.23 -37.31
CA TYR A 6 -11.38 -5.75 -36.91
C TYR A 6 -12.11 -6.47 -38.06
N ILE A 7 -11.99 -5.95 -39.29
CA ILE A 7 -12.52 -6.59 -40.49
C ILE A 7 -11.86 -7.96 -40.68
N SER A 8 -10.53 -8.05 -40.46
CA SER A 8 -9.83 -9.33 -40.56
C SER A 8 -10.27 -10.35 -39.49
N PHE A 9 -10.59 -9.90 -38.27
CA PHE A 9 -11.12 -10.76 -37.21
C PHE A 9 -12.50 -11.33 -37.57
N GLU A 10 -13.36 -10.47 -38.11
CA GLU A 10 -14.70 -10.84 -38.55
C GLU A 10 -14.68 -11.84 -39.70
N SER A 11 -13.87 -11.56 -40.76
CA SER A 11 -13.70 -12.46 -41.90
C SER A 11 -13.14 -13.82 -41.49
N TYR A 12 -12.25 -13.89 -40.51
CA TYR A 12 -11.71 -15.15 -39.98
C TYR A 12 -12.80 -15.95 -39.23
N LEU A 13 -13.56 -15.30 -38.36
CA LEU A 13 -14.62 -15.94 -37.56
C LEU A 13 -15.77 -16.45 -38.45
N ASN A 14 -16.10 -15.72 -39.53
CA ASN A 14 -17.15 -16.06 -40.47
C ASN A 14 -16.69 -17.05 -41.57
N ASN A 15 -15.43 -17.50 -41.55
CA ASN A 15 -14.83 -18.35 -42.60
C ASN A 15 -14.87 -17.73 -44.01
N GLU A 16 -14.77 -16.42 -44.11
CA GLU A 16 -14.83 -15.67 -45.36
C GLU A 16 -13.43 -15.45 -45.99
N MET A 17 -12.36 -15.89 -45.29
CA MET A 17 -10.98 -15.78 -45.78
C MET A 17 -10.63 -16.91 -46.78
N SER A 18 -9.84 -16.58 -47.79
CA SER A 18 -9.19 -17.58 -48.61
C SER A 18 -8.17 -18.41 -47.84
N GLN A 19 -7.80 -19.59 -48.33
CA GLN A 19 -6.84 -20.49 -47.65
C GLN A 19 -5.49 -19.78 -47.36
N THR A 20 -5.02 -18.99 -48.29
CA THR A 20 -3.75 -18.26 -48.15
C THR A 20 -3.84 -17.15 -47.09
N GLU A 21 -4.95 -16.44 -47.03
CA GLU A 21 -5.17 -15.39 -46.05
C GLU A 21 -5.31 -15.98 -44.64
N LYS A 22 -5.98 -17.13 -44.51
CA LYS A 22 -6.13 -17.85 -43.28
C LYS A 22 -4.79 -18.30 -42.71
N GLU A 23 -3.91 -18.85 -43.52
CA GLU A 23 -2.56 -19.26 -43.12
C GLU A 23 -1.72 -18.07 -42.62
N LEU A 24 -1.78 -16.93 -43.31
CA LEU A 24 -1.11 -15.70 -42.87
C LEU A 24 -1.67 -15.15 -41.57
N PHE A 25 -2.99 -15.22 -41.40
CA PHE A 25 -3.65 -14.80 -40.17
C PHE A 25 -3.25 -15.68 -38.95
N GLU A 26 -3.24 -17.01 -39.15
CA GLU A 26 -2.83 -17.97 -38.10
C GLU A 26 -1.32 -17.83 -37.78
N GLN A 27 -0.48 -17.56 -38.77
CA GLN A 27 0.94 -17.26 -38.56
C GLN A 27 1.10 -16.00 -37.69
N LYS A 28 0.31 -14.95 -37.98
CA LYS A 28 0.32 -13.71 -37.20
C LYS A 28 -0.19 -13.91 -35.79
N LEU A 29 -1.24 -14.73 -35.58
CA LEU A 29 -1.72 -15.11 -34.24
C LEU A 29 -0.65 -15.84 -33.41
N ASN A 30 0.22 -16.62 -34.07
CA ASN A 30 1.28 -17.35 -33.38
C ASN A 30 2.52 -16.48 -33.08
N SER A 31 2.82 -15.48 -33.92
CA SER A 31 4.02 -14.65 -33.81
C SER A 31 3.82 -13.35 -33.05
N ASP A 32 2.60 -12.82 -32.98
CA ASP A 32 2.28 -11.52 -32.37
C ASP A 32 1.33 -11.69 -31.17
N ASN A 33 1.87 -11.55 -29.96
CA ASN A 33 1.10 -11.66 -28.73
C ASN A 33 0.01 -10.60 -28.61
N GLN A 34 0.29 -9.36 -29.03
CA GLN A 34 -0.67 -8.26 -28.94
C GLN A 34 -1.85 -8.45 -29.90
N PHE A 35 -1.57 -8.97 -31.11
CA PHE A 35 -2.60 -9.33 -32.08
C PHE A 35 -3.48 -10.48 -31.57
N ARG A 36 -2.89 -11.49 -30.94
CA ARG A 36 -3.60 -12.63 -30.33
C ARG A 36 -4.51 -12.18 -29.18
N GLU A 37 -4.02 -11.35 -28.27
CA GLU A 37 -4.84 -10.82 -27.18
C GLU A 37 -6.02 -10.00 -27.70
N SER A 38 -5.80 -9.19 -28.70
CA SER A 38 -6.85 -8.40 -29.35
C SER A 38 -7.90 -9.26 -30.03
N PHE A 39 -7.48 -10.33 -30.69
CA PHE A 39 -8.41 -11.30 -31.31
C PHE A 39 -9.24 -12.06 -30.28
N ASN A 40 -8.63 -12.51 -29.18
CA ASN A 40 -9.35 -13.19 -28.11
C ASN A 40 -10.39 -12.26 -27.47
N LEU A 41 -10.03 -11.01 -27.20
CA LEU A 41 -10.95 -10.02 -26.64
C LEU A 41 -12.13 -9.75 -27.61
N TYR A 42 -11.85 -9.63 -28.93
CA TYR A 42 -12.87 -9.45 -29.95
C TYR A 42 -13.84 -10.64 -29.98
N LYS A 43 -13.31 -11.88 -30.02
CA LYS A 43 -14.09 -13.11 -30.01
C LYS A 43 -14.99 -13.25 -28.79
N GLU A 44 -14.47 -12.97 -27.59
CA GLU A 44 -15.25 -13.03 -26.34
C GLU A 44 -16.35 -11.96 -26.34
N THR A 45 -16.04 -10.75 -26.80
CA THR A 45 -17.02 -9.65 -26.87
C THR A 45 -18.15 -9.96 -27.87
N THR A 46 -17.83 -10.50 -29.05
CA THR A 46 -18.80 -10.88 -30.06
C THR A 46 -19.71 -12.02 -29.56
N ALA A 47 -19.12 -13.05 -28.95
CA ALA A 47 -19.91 -14.16 -28.36
C ALA A 47 -20.82 -13.68 -27.21
N MET A 48 -20.39 -12.72 -26.41
CA MET A 48 -21.22 -12.13 -25.36
C MET A 48 -22.39 -11.31 -25.95
N LEU A 49 -22.14 -10.58 -27.03
CA LEU A 49 -23.19 -9.81 -27.72
C LEU A 49 -24.19 -10.74 -28.42
N GLU A 50 -23.74 -11.77 -29.11
CA GLU A 50 -24.61 -12.77 -29.75
C GLU A 50 -25.53 -13.44 -28.72
N ASN A 51 -24.97 -13.91 -27.58
CA ASN A 51 -25.76 -14.50 -26.50
C ASN A 51 -26.78 -13.51 -25.89
N LYS A 52 -26.43 -12.23 -25.85
CA LYS A 52 -27.31 -11.18 -25.28
C LYS A 52 -28.46 -10.81 -26.20
N PHE A 53 -28.25 -10.93 -27.51
CA PHE A 53 -29.21 -10.54 -28.54
C PHE A 53 -29.81 -11.77 -29.30
N ASP A 54 -29.48 -12.99 -28.88
CA ASP A 54 -30.07 -14.20 -29.45
C ASP A 54 -31.61 -14.16 -29.31
N SER A 55 -32.29 -14.51 -30.40
CA SER A 55 -33.76 -14.53 -30.49
C SER A 55 -34.39 -15.34 -29.37
N LYS A 56 -33.78 -16.49 -29.00
CA LYS A 56 -34.25 -17.33 -27.89
C LYS A 56 -34.20 -16.62 -26.53
N THR A 57 -33.22 -15.75 -26.31
CA THR A 57 -33.11 -14.96 -25.08
C THR A 57 -34.15 -13.83 -25.06
N ILE A 58 -34.48 -13.26 -26.22
CA ILE A 58 -35.54 -12.27 -26.38
C ILE A 58 -36.90 -12.92 -26.18
N ASP A 59 -37.17 -14.04 -26.83
CA ASP A 59 -38.42 -14.83 -26.69
C ASP A 59 -38.62 -15.31 -25.24
N PHE A 60 -37.56 -15.75 -24.57
CA PHE A 60 -37.61 -16.13 -23.16
C PHE A 60 -37.93 -14.93 -22.23
N LYS A 61 -37.38 -13.77 -22.49
CA LYS A 61 -37.71 -12.54 -21.74
C LYS A 61 -39.14 -12.08 -21.98
N GLU A 62 -39.66 -12.20 -23.21
CA GLU A 62 -41.06 -11.89 -23.53
C GLU A 62 -42.03 -12.89 -22.91
N ASN A 63 -41.70 -14.19 -22.93
CA ASN A 63 -42.49 -15.22 -22.25
C ASN A 63 -42.50 -15.00 -20.73
N LEU A 64 -41.36 -14.71 -20.11
CA LEU A 64 -41.29 -14.36 -18.68
C LEU A 64 -42.14 -13.11 -18.35
N LYS A 65 -42.14 -12.10 -19.22
CA LYS A 65 -42.95 -10.91 -19.06
C LYS A 65 -44.46 -11.17 -19.21
N SER A 66 -44.83 -12.10 -20.10
CA SER A 66 -46.23 -12.52 -20.27
C SER A 66 -46.73 -13.37 -19.10
N ILE A 67 -45.92 -14.34 -18.62
CA ILE A 67 -46.21 -15.15 -17.43
C ILE A 67 -46.28 -14.26 -16.17
N SER A 68 -45.37 -13.35 -16.03
CA SER A 68 -45.37 -12.35 -14.94
C SER A 68 -46.65 -11.51 -14.96
N LYS A 69 -47.07 -11.03 -16.13
CA LYS A 69 -48.31 -10.27 -16.26
C LYS A 69 -49.57 -11.13 -15.94
N SER A 70 -49.63 -12.39 -16.36
CA SER A 70 -50.77 -13.25 -16.07
C SER A 70 -50.87 -13.67 -14.62
N HIS A 71 -49.73 -13.93 -13.97
CA HIS A 71 -49.70 -14.33 -12.55
C HIS A 71 -49.88 -13.16 -11.56
N PHE A 72 -49.44 -11.95 -11.93
CA PHE A 72 -49.56 -10.79 -11.05
C PHE A 72 -50.85 -9.95 -11.33
N SER A 73 -51.65 -10.32 -12.35
CA SER A 73 -52.93 -9.62 -12.60
C SER A 73 -54.11 -10.25 -11.85
N GLU A 74 -53.96 -11.42 -11.21
CA GLU A 74 -55.05 -12.04 -10.45
C GLU A 74 -54.86 -12.03 -8.92
N SER A 75 -53.88 -11.33 -8.38
CA SER A 75 -53.88 -11.09 -6.93
C SER A 75 -54.66 -9.85 -6.61
N LYS A 76 -55.82 -10.09 -5.97
CA LYS A 76 -56.63 -9.06 -5.28
C LYS A 76 -55.71 -8.00 -4.65
N GLU A 77 -56.15 -6.77 -4.70
CA GLU A 77 -55.60 -5.61 -3.97
C GLU A 77 -55.32 -5.95 -2.48
N ASP A 78 -54.30 -6.74 -2.22
CA ASP A 78 -53.55 -6.54 -1.01
C ASP A 78 -52.76 -5.26 -1.25
N LYS A 79 -53.22 -4.20 -0.60
CA LYS A 79 -52.52 -2.93 -0.52
C LYS A 79 -51.13 -3.27 0.01
N SER A 80 -50.22 -3.61 -0.91
CA SER A 80 -48.81 -3.66 -0.57
C SER A 80 -48.51 -2.26 0.00
N ARG A 81 -48.25 -2.24 1.30
CA ARG A 81 -47.71 -1.03 1.94
C ARG A 81 -46.44 -0.68 1.19
N VAL A 82 -46.57 0.15 0.17
CA VAL A 82 -45.44 0.87 -0.42
C VAL A 82 -44.86 1.63 0.76
N ILE A 83 -43.78 1.12 1.34
CA ILE A 83 -43.03 1.87 2.35
C ILE A 83 -42.43 3.01 1.56
N ASN A 84 -43.14 4.15 1.56
CA ASN A 84 -42.62 5.41 1.06
C ASN A 84 -41.51 5.81 2.01
N PHE A 85 -40.29 5.39 1.71
CA PHE A 85 -39.12 5.85 2.40
C PHE A 85 -39.04 7.36 2.16
N LYS A 86 -39.43 8.14 3.18
CA LYS A 86 -39.34 9.60 3.11
C LYS A 86 -37.89 9.93 2.72
N PRO A 87 -37.69 10.94 1.85
CA PRO A 87 -36.31 11.29 1.40
C PRO A 87 -35.33 11.53 2.56
N PHE A 88 -35.85 11.78 3.74
CA PHE A 88 -35.11 11.85 5.00
C PHE A 88 -34.28 10.58 5.31
N TYR A 89 -34.77 9.38 5.02
CA TYR A 89 -34.00 8.13 5.28
C TYR A 89 -32.80 7.99 4.34
N TYR A 90 -32.91 8.48 3.12
CA TYR A 90 -31.76 8.52 2.20
C TYR A 90 -30.72 9.55 2.65
N ALA A 91 -31.15 10.68 3.21
CA ALA A 91 -30.24 11.66 3.78
C ALA A 91 -29.50 11.10 5.01
N VAL A 92 -30.19 10.37 5.88
CA VAL A 92 -29.57 9.71 7.04
C VAL A 92 -28.60 8.61 6.58
N ALA A 93 -28.98 7.77 5.61
CA ALA A 93 -28.07 6.75 5.09
C ALA A 93 -26.82 7.37 4.43
N ALA A 94 -26.99 8.42 3.65
CA ALA A 94 -25.88 9.15 3.04
C ALA A 94 -24.95 9.79 4.10
N SER A 95 -25.51 10.37 5.16
CA SER A 95 -24.71 10.95 6.25
C SER A 95 -23.91 9.88 7.03
N VAL A 96 -24.49 8.70 7.25
CA VAL A 96 -23.79 7.57 7.88
C VAL A 96 -22.66 7.08 6.98
N VAL A 97 -22.90 6.90 5.68
CA VAL A 97 -21.86 6.49 4.73
C VAL A 97 -20.75 7.54 4.65
N LEU A 98 -21.09 8.83 4.62
CA LEU A 98 -20.11 9.91 4.65
C LEU A 98 -19.34 9.94 5.98
N ALA A 99 -20.02 9.77 7.11
CA ALA A 99 -19.37 9.74 8.43
C ALA A 99 -18.42 8.55 8.55
N PHE A 100 -18.83 7.35 8.12
CA PHE A 100 -17.96 6.17 8.07
C PHE A 100 -16.83 6.32 7.05
N GLY A 101 -17.11 6.88 5.87
CA GLY A 101 -16.11 7.16 4.84
C GLY A 101 -15.05 8.15 5.30
N THR A 102 -15.47 9.25 5.95
CA THR A 102 -14.52 10.23 6.52
C THR A 102 -13.77 9.66 7.73
N TRP A 103 -14.44 8.88 8.60
CA TRP A 103 -13.78 8.21 9.71
C TRP A 103 -12.74 7.21 9.23
N PHE A 104 -13.03 6.41 8.21
CA PHE A 104 -12.08 5.47 7.59
C PHE A 104 -10.93 6.20 6.87
N MET A 105 -11.19 7.32 6.20
CA MET A 105 -10.14 8.16 5.62
C MET A 105 -9.27 8.86 6.67
N MET A 106 -9.80 9.14 7.87
CA MET A 106 -9.06 9.73 8.99
C MET A 106 -8.26 8.68 9.78
N GLN A 107 -8.51 7.39 9.61
CA GLN A 107 -7.63 6.30 10.07
C GLN A 107 -6.45 6.17 9.07
N GLY A 108 -5.67 7.24 8.92
CA GLY A 108 -4.44 7.19 8.16
C GLY A 108 -3.45 6.17 8.74
N ASN A 109 -2.62 5.60 7.88
CA ASN A 109 -1.50 4.78 8.33
C ASN A 109 -0.70 5.55 9.39
N PRO A 110 -0.16 4.87 10.42
CA PRO A 110 0.66 5.54 11.41
C PRO A 110 1.87 6.18 10.74
N GLU A 111 2.12 7.44 11.10
CA GLU A 111 3.24 8.19 10.55
C GLU A 111 4.46 8.11 11.48
N TYR A 112 5.64 8.17 10.89
CA TYR A 112 6.90 8.23 11.63
C TYR A 112 6.90 9.36 12.68
N GLY A 113 6.34 10.52 12.34
CA GLY A 113 6.23 11.69 13.22
C GLY A 113 5.51 11.43 14.55
N ASP A 114 4.57 10.47 14.58
CA ASP A 114 3.82 10.10 15.79
C ASP A 114 4.69 9.37 16.84
N PHE A 115 5.80 8.79 16.41
CA PHE A 115 6.62 7.86 17.19
C PHE A 115 8.08 8.25 17.34
N ASN A 116 8.60 9.22 16.56
CA ASN A 116 10.01 9.61 16.54
C ASN A 116 10.44 10.54 17.70
N GLN A 117 9.84 10.39 18.87
CA GLN A 117 10.25 11.14 20.05
C GLN A 117 11.55 10.55 20.59
N HIS A 118 12.68 11.16 20.20
CA HIS A 118 13.99 10.79 20.74
C HIS A 118 14.44 11.77 21.84
N GLU A 119 15.20 11.20 22.75
CA GLU A 119 15.81 11.95 23.85
C GLU A 119 16.91 12.87 23.35
N ASN A 120 17.22 13.89 24.13
CA ASN A 120 18.40 14.70 23.89
C ASN A 120 19.67 13.86 24.08
N ALA A 121 20.63 14.04 23.19
CA ALA A 121 21.96 13.45 23.36
C ALA A 121 22.66 14.12 24.53
N TYR A 122 23.27 13.30 25.40
CA TYR A 122 24.10 13.80 26.51
C TYR A 122 25.30 12.88 26.71
N PHE A 123 26.50 13.37 26.43
CA PHE A 123 27.75 12.63 26.54
C PHE A 123 28.63 13.18 27.70
N THR A 124 29.13 12.29 28.53
CA THR A 124 29.97 12.62 29.70
C THR A 124 31.43 12.20 29.49
N GLU A 125 32.07 12.72 28.48
CA GLU A 125 33.41 12.31 28.12
C GLU A 125 34.50 13.31 28.46
N ARG A 126 35.75 12.82 28.65
CA ARG A 126 36.93 13.63 28.96
C ARG A 126 38.02 13.37 27.91
N GLY A 127 38.65 14.42 27.38
CA GLY A 127 39.78 14.28 26.45
C GLY A 127 39.64 15.10 25.17
N SER A 128 40.50 14.85 24.18
CA SER A 128 40.59 15.61 22.92
C SER A 128 39.37 15.42 21.99
N ILE A 129 38.63 14.34 22.12
CA ILE A 129 37.43 14.01 21.35
C ILE A 129 36.24 14.91 21.74
N ILE A 130 36.33 15.57 22.91
CA ILE A 130 35.25 16.38 23.51
C ILE A 130 34.72 17.45 22.54
N LYS A 131 35.56 18.07 21.73
CA LYS A 131 35.13 19.19 20.90
C LYS A 131 34.10 18.74 19.86
N ASN A 132 34.41 17.72 19.04
CA ASN A 132 33.53 17.27 17.99
C ASN A 132 32.31 16.52 18.57
N LEU A 133 32.48 15.76 19.67
CA LEU A 133 31.40 15.11 20.38
C LEU A 133 30.38 16.11 20.92
N ARG A 134 30.87 17.23 21.50
CA ARG A 134 29.99 18.31 21.98
C ARG A 134 29.33 19.07 20.84
N LEU A 135 30.02 19.29 19.71
CA LEU A 135 29.41 19.88 18.51
C LEU A 135 28.33 18.98 17.95
N ALA A 136 28.57 17.67 17.86
CA ALA A 136 27.59 16.68 17.43
C ALA A 136 26.36 16.67 18.35
N GLN A 137 26.58 16.63 19.68
CA GLN A 137 25.53 16.68 20.69
C GLN A 137 24.65 17.94 20.55
N ASN A 138 25.27 19.12 20.49
CA ASN A 138 24.53 20.37 20.37
C ASN A 138 23.75 20.43 19.08
N ALA A 139 24.38 20.10 17.95
CA ALA A 139 23.72 20.07 16.65
C ALA A 139 22.55 19.07 16.62
N PHE A 140 22.71 17.89 17.22
CA PHE A 140 21.64 16.90 17.38
C PHE A 140 20.46 17.45 18.18
N ASN A 141 20.73 18.02 19.35
CA ASN A 141 19.71 18.57 20.24
C ASN A 141 18.98 19.78 19.63
N GLU A 142 19.67 20.53 18.77
CA GLU A 142 19.12 21.63 17.96
C GLU A 142 18.43 21.13 16.68
N LYS A 143 18.37 19.81 16.45
CA LYS A 143 17.83 19.16 15.25
C LYS A 143 18.54 19.53 13.94
N ASN A 144 19.77 20.01 14.05
CA ASN A 144 20.66 20.25 12.90
C ASN A 144 21.42 18.96 12.57
N TYR A 145 20.68 17.98 12.04
CA TYR A 145 21.18 16.63 11.84
C TYR A 145 22.34 16.55 10.84
N LYS A 146 22.40 17.44 9.86
CA LYS A 146 23.53 17.50 8.92
C LYS A 146 24.85 17.79 9.62
N VAL A 147 24.87 18.83 10.46
CA VAL A 147 26.04 19.18 11.25
C VAL A 147 26.36 18.13 12.31
N ALA A 148 25.31 17.50 12.89
CA ALA A 148 25.49 16.40 13.83
C ALA A 148 26.20 15.22 13.14
N ILE A 149 25.77 14.82 11.96
CA ILE A 149 26.35 13.74 11.16
C ILE A 149 27.84 13.98 10.91
N GLU A 150 28.21 15.16 10.39
CA GLU A 150 29.59 15.50 10.09
C GLU A 150 30.51 15.37 11.33
N ASN A 151 30.02 15.80 12.48
CA ASN A 151 30.81 15.74 13.72
C ASN A 151 30.82 14.32 14.31
N PHE A 152 29.72 13.54 14.23
CA PHE A 152 29.70 12.14 14.63
C PHE A 152 30.63 11.29 13.76
N GLU A 153 30.71 11.52 12.47
CA GLU A 153 31.63 10.83 11.56
C GLU A 153 33.10 11.02 11.96
N ILE A 154 33.46 12.24 12.42
CA ILE A 154 34.80 12.52 12.93
C ILE A 154 35.05 11.73 14.24
N VAL A 155 34.07 11.79 15.16
CA VAL A 155 34.19 11.15 16.47
C VAL A 155 34.29 9.62 16.32
N LEU A 156 33.50 9.01 15.46
CA LEU A 156 33.43 7.57 15.29
C LEU A 156 34.71 6.95 14.71
N LYS A 157 35.61 7.74 14.13
CA LYS A 157 36.93 7.26 13.64
C LYS A 157 37.79 6.74 14.78
N ASP A 158 37.77 7.46 15.93
CA ASP A 158 38.65 7.17 17.07
C ASP A 158 37.88 6.73 18.31
N TYR A 159 36.57 6.98 18.34
CA TYR A 159 35.71 6.72 19.48
C TYR A 159 34.40 6.06 19.07
N ASP A 160 34.51 4.80 18.69
CA ASP A 160 33.38 3.99 18.21
C ASP A 160 32.63 3.35 19.39
N LYS A 161 31.70 4.10 19.97
CA LYS A 161 30.83 3.64 21.07
C LYS A 161 29.39 3.45 20.61
N PRO A 162 28.67 2.45 21.12
CA PRO A 162 27.26 2.21 20.78
C PRO A 162 26.37 3.43 20.99
N GLU A 163 26.61 4.21 22.03
CA GLU A 163 25.91 5.45 22.31
C GLU A 163 26.09 6.48 21.19
N VAL A 164 27.32 6.71 20.76
CA VAL A 164 27.64 7.65 19.68
C VAL A 164 27.03 7.18 18.36
N ARG A 165 27.16 5.87 18.06
CA ARG A 165 26.52 5.25 16.90
C ARG A 165 25.01 5.38 16.90
N PHE A 166 24.39 5.30 18.06
CA PHE A 166 22.95 5.40 18.20
C PHE A 166 22.44 6.78 17.79
N PHE A 167 22.99 7.86 18.34
CA PHE A 167 22.62 9.23 17.96
C PHE A 167 23.04 9.60 16.54
N TYR A 168 24.15 9.05 16.05
CA TYR A 168 24.53 9.15 14.65
C TYR A 168 23.49 8.48 13.75
N GLY A 169 23.05 7.27 14.08
CA GLY A 169 22.01 6.55 13.36
C GLY A 169 20.68 7.31 13.32
N ILE A 170 20.27 7.94 14.44
CA ILE A 170 19.10 8.81 14.46
C ILE A 170 19.27 10.00 13.52
N SER A 171 20.43 10.67 13.57
CA SER A 171 20.72 11.80 12.69
C SER A 171 20.62 11.42 11.20
N LEU A 172 21.15 10.27 10.84
CA LEU A 172 21.04 9.71 9.48
C LEU A 172 19.58 9.42 9.10
N LEU A 173 18.80 8.86 10.02
CA LEU A 173 17.39 8.56 9.80
C LEU A 173 16.58 9.84 9.58
N GLU A 174 16.86 10.90 10.33
CA GLU A 174 16.20 12.19 10.16
C GLU A 174 16.51 12.82 8.80
N GLU A 175 17.76 12.68 8.31
CA GLU A 175 18.18 13.12 6.97
C GLU A 175 17.80 12.13 5.84
N ASN A 176 16.98 11.12 6.14
CA ASN A 176 16.52 10.09 5.17
C ASN A 176 17.65 9.23 4.57
N ARG A 177 18.82 9.16 5.23
CA ARG A 177 19.94 8.27 4.87
C ARG A 177 19.68 6.86 5.44
N TYR A 178 18.59 6.23 4.98
CA TYR A 178 18.04 5.00 5.58
C TYR A 178 19.04 3.84 5.63
N ALA A 179 19.73 3.54 4.54
CA ALA A 179 20.66 2.42 4.47
C ALA A 179 21.81 2.55 5.48
N GLU A 180 22.32 3.76 5.68
CA GLU A 180 23.38 4.04 6.62
C GLU A 180 22.88 4.00 8.07
N ALA A 181 21.71 4.57 8.33
CA ALA A 181 21.03 4.48 9.62
C ALA A 181 20.81 3.03 10.04
N GLU A 182 20.23 2.22 9.17
CA GLU A 182 19.95 0.80 9.41
C GLU A 182 21.23 0.00 9.64
N THR A 183 22.29 0.29 8.92
CA THR A 183 23.62 -0.33 9.15
C THR A 183 24.13 -0.05 10.56
N ASN A 184 24.01 1.21 11.02
CA ASN A 184 24.45 1.60 12.37
C ASN A 184 23.58 0.95 13.44
N PHE A 185 22.25 0.98 13.31
CA PHE A 185 21.35 0.34 14.26
C PHE A 185 21.52 -1.19 14.29
N THR A 186 21.72 -1.84 13.14
CA THR A 186 21.98 -3.28 13.07
C THR A 186 23.30 -3.64 13.76
N THR A 187 24.31 -2.80 13.65
CA THR A 187 25.60 -3.01 14.38
C THR A 187 25.37 -2.98 15.90
N ILE A 188 24.57 -2.04 16.39
CA ILE A 188 24.23 -1.94 17.82
C ILE A 188 23.36 -3.12 18.25
N GLN A 189 22.34 -3.49 17.45
CA GLN A 189 21.41 -4.60 17.73
C GLN A 189 22.15 -5.94 17.90
N LYS A 190 23.17 -6.18 17.08
CA LYS A 190 24.00 -7.42 17.14
C LYS A 190 25.02 -7.40 18.27
N GLY A 191 25.30 -6.25 18.83
CA GLY A 191 26.27 -6.09 19.92
C GLY A 191 25.68 -6.34 21.30
N ALA A 192 26.56 -6.40 22.31
CA ALA A 192 26.19 -6.43 23.73
C ALA A 192 26.13 -4.98 24.28
N SER A 193 25.06 -4.27 24.00
CA SER A 193 24.89 -2.86 24.40
C SER A 193 23.54 -2.62 25.03
N VAL A 194 23.46 -1.70 25.99
CA VAL A 194 22.21 -1.20 26.55
C VAL A 194 21.32 -0.51 25.51
N TYR A 195 21.87 -0.13 24.37
CA TYR A 195 21.17 0.44 23.24
C TYR A 195 20.60 -0.59 22.27
N LYS A 196 20.75 -1.89 22.54
CA LYS A 196 20.31 -2.96 21.63
C LYS A 196 18.82 -2.88 21.29
N ASP A 197 17.98 -2.77 22.30
CA ASP A 197 16.53 -2.77 22.12
C ASP A 197 16.06 -1.43 21.54
N LYS A 198 16.65 -0.31 21.96
CA LYS A 198 16.44 1.00 21.34
C LYS A 198 16.80 0.99 19.84
N ALA A 199 17.92 0.35 19.48
CA ALA A 199 18.31 0.21 18.07
C ALA A 199 17.31 -0.64 17.27
N THR A 200 16.75 -1.70 17.87
CA THR A 200 15.69 -2.50 17.24
C THR A 200 14.43 -1.67 17.01
N TRP A 201 14.06 -0.82 17.97
CA TRP A 201 12.96 0.12 17.83
C TRP A 201 13.20 1.10 16.68
N TYR A 202 14.42 1.67 16.57
CA TYR A 202 14.75 2.61 15.48
C TYR A 202 14.87 1.92 14.11
N LEU A 203 15.19 0.62 14.05
CA LEU A 203 15.05 -0.16 12.82
C LEU A 203 13.58 -0.25 12.39
N ALA A 204 12.66 -0.50 13.35
CA ALA A 204 11.23 -0.48 13.07
C ALA A 204 10.76 0.90 12.58
N LEU A 205 11.20 1.97 13.24
CA LEU A 205 10.88 3.35 12.84
C LEU A 205 11.45 3.71 11.46
N SER A 206 12.64 3.22 11.11
CA SER A 206 13.20 3.38 9.77
C SER A 206 12.31 2.74 8.71
N LYS A 207 11.82 1.53 8.97
CA LYS A 207 10.89 0.83 8.08
C LYS A 207 9.53 1.54 7.98
N LEU A 208 9.03 2.07 9.10
CA LEU A 208 7.82 2.87 9.12
C LEU A 208 7.95 4.13 8.24
N LYS A 209 9.05 4.87 8.38
CA LYS A 209 9.33 6.09 7.60
C LYS A 209 9.41 5.82 6.09
N GLN A 210 9.82 4.59 5.71
CA GLN A 210 9.88 4.10 4.34
C GLN A 210 8.56 3.46 3.85
N ASN A 211 7.50 3.44 4.67
CA ASN A 211 6.24 2.74 4.42
C ASN A 211 6.39 1.22 4.21
N GLN A 212 7.46 0.63 4.77
CA GLN A 212 7.73 -0.81 4.75
C GLN A 212 7.10 -1.46 5.98
N PHE A 213 5.77 -1.54 5.99
CA PHE A 213 4.98 -1.89 7.18
C PHE A 213 5.23 -3.32 7.67
N GLU A 214 5.42 -4.28 6.77
CA GLU A 214 5.68 -5.67 7.17
C GLU A 214 7.06 -5.83 7.82
N GLU A 215 8.07 -5.16 7.29
CA GLU A 215 9.41 -5.14 7.89
C GLU A 215 9.38 -4.41 9.24
N CYS A 216 8.61 -3.33 9.35
CA CYS A 216 8.38 -2.63 10.61
C CYS A 216 7.80 -3.57 11.66
N LYS A 217 6.72 -4.31 11.34
CA LYS A 217 6.12 -5.32 12.23
C LYS A 217 7.13 -6.39 12.66
N ASN A 218 7.98 -6.83 11.74
CA ASN A 218 8.99 -7.84 12.04
C ASN A 218 10.02 -7.35 13.05
N TYR A 219 10.43 -6.08 13.01
CA TYR A 219 11.31 -5.51 14.02
C TYR A 219 10.59 -5.28 15.35
N ILE A 220 9.36 -4.81 15.34
CA ILE A 220 8.54 -4.61 16.55
C ILE A 220 8.44 -5.93 17.35
N LYS A 221 8.19 -7.05 16.68
CA LYS A 221 8.06 -8.37 17.32
C LYS A 221 9.36 -8.86 17.98
N GLN A 222 10.50 -8.25 17.69
CA GLN A 222 11.79 -8.59 18.30
C GLN A 222 12.09 -7.79 19.56
N ILE A 223 11.26 -6.76 19.88
CA ILE A 223 11.45 -5.92 21.07
C ILE A 223 10.92 -6.68 22.28
N PRO A 224 11.75 -6.94 23.31
CA PRO A 224 11.35 -7.66 24.50
C PRO A 224 10.38 -6.83 25.37
N GLU A 225 9.59 -7.52 26.18
CA GLU A 225 8.54 -6.89 27.00
C GLU A 225 9.07 -5.91 28.05
N ASP A 226 10.29 -6.13 28.52
CA ASP A 226 11.00 -5.30 29.49
C ASP A 226 11.74 -4.11 28.85
N ALA A 227 11.74 -3.98 27.52
CA ALA A 227 12.34 -2.84 26.84
C ALA A 227 11.55 -1.55 27.08
N GLU A 228 12.27 -0.44 27.21
CA GLU A 228 11.69 0.89 27.44
C GLU A 228 10.66 1.30 26.36
N ASP A 229 10.92 0.95 25.11
CA ASP A 229 10.06 1.33 23.98
C ASP A 229 8.97 0.28 23.66
N TYR A 230 8.85 -0.80 24.47
CA TYR A 230 7.87 -1.87 24.22
C TYR A 230 6.43 -1.37 24.10
N ALA A 231 5.99 -0.51 25.01
CA ALA A 231 4.63 0.03 24.98
C ALA A 231 4.36 0.86 23.72
N LYS A 232 5.34 1.65 23.26
CA LYS A 232 5.24 2.40 22.00
C LYS A 232 5.21 1.46 20.80
N ALA A 233 6.03 0.42 20.84
CA ALA A 233 6.11 -0.61 19.78
C ALA A 233 4.77 -1.36 19.65
N GLN A 234 4.14 -1.77 20.75
CA GLN A 234 2.82 -2.41 20.74
C GLN A 234 1.72 -1.47 20.22
N LYS A 235 1.78 -0.20 20.61
CA LYS A 235 0.84 0.81 20.10
C LYS A 235 1.00 1.00 18.58
N LEU A 236 2.22 0.98 18.05
CA LEU A 236 2.46 1.03 16.61
C LEU A 236 1.96 -0.23 15.93
N LEU A 237 2.26 -1.40 16.48
CA LEU A 237 1.82 -2.69 15.94
C LEU A 237 0.28 -2.73 15.78
N SER A 238 -0.45 -2.31 16.80
CA SER A 238 -1.92 -2.28 16.76
C SER A 238 -2.52 -1.29 15.76
N LYS A 239 -1.73 -0.35 15.28
CA LYS A 239 -2.15 0.57 14.21
C LYS A 239 -1.79 0.06 12.81
N LEU A 240 -0.90 -0.93 12.72
CA LEU A 240 -0.47 -1.53 11.47
C LEU A 240 -1.25 -2.82 11.12
N ASP A 241 -1.97 -3.40 12.09
CA ASP A 241 -2.87 -4.55 11.94
C ASP A 241 -4.27 -4.10 11.53
#